data_3b0f87e2f062bc402d6a137971ddcb71
#
_entry.id   3b0f87e2f062bc402d6a137971ddcb71
#
_cell.length_a   1.000
_cell.length_b   1.000
_cell.length_c   1.000
_cell.angle_alpha   90.00
_cell.angle_beta   90.00
_cell.angle_gamma   90.00
#
_symmetry.space_group_name_H-M   'P 1'
#
loop_
_entity.id
_entity.type
_entity.pdbx_description
1 polymer ?
#
loop_
_entity_poly.entity_id
_entity_poly.type
_entity_poly.pdbx_seq_one_letter_code
_entity_poly.pdbx_strand_id
1 'polypeptide(L)'
;DSKSIIESLKSTFNLGSKEGYNARVYKKIDKINLLPVINMNDQENDTLNKTAKDFVPFRFRIINQDGGNDDFIIFRAFLDNISDDYNASHNTIKYNGRGEEFFTYNKFSRKIQISFKIAAQSRFEMKPIYQKLNYLAAQTAPNYSSQGRMRTPYLKLTVGDWFNNLPGLITSIGLSWQRDYPWEIALDRTLKDEGE
;
A
#
# COMPACT_ATOMS: atom_id res chain seq x y z
N ASP A 1 23.34 -5.80 -4.71
CA ASP A 1 24.20 -4.71 -4.24
C ASP A 1 23.32 -3.61 -3.66
N SER A 2 23.22 -3.54 -2.32
CA SER A 2 22.40 -2.54 -1.61
C SER A 2 22.81 -1.10 -1.93
N LYS A 3 24.04 -0.89 -2.38
CA LYS A 3 24.52 0.41 -2.86
C LYS A 3 23.79 0.85 -4.14
N SER A 4 23.48 -0.08 -5.05
CA SER A 4 22.86 0.28 -6.34
C SER A 4 21.41 0.73 -6.18
N ILE A 5 20.68 0.20 -5.21
CA ILE A 5 19.29 0.61 -4.94
C ILE A 5 19.26 1.95 -4.23
N ILE A 6 20.14 2.17 -3.25
CA ILE A 6 20.30 3.48 -2.61
C ILE A 6 20.76 4.53 -3.62
N GLU A 7 21.63 4.18 -4.56
CA GLU A 7 22.02 5.06 -5.66
C GLU A 7 20.93 5.24 -6.70
N SER A 8 20.15 4.21 -7.01
CA SER A 8 18.96 4.31 -7.86
C SER A 8 17.89 5.17 -7.20
N LEU A 9 17.64 4.99 -5.91
CA LEU A 9 16.76 5.89 -5.14
C LEU A 9 17.32 7.30 -5.11
N LYS A 10 18.62 7.49 -4.89
CA LYS A 10 19.27 8.80 -4.96
C LYS A 10 19.21 9.40 -6.36
N SER A 11 19.36 8.63 -7.43
CA SER A 11 19.26 9.10 -8.81
C SER A 11 17.82 9.44 -9.20
N THR A 12 16.86 8.66 -8.73
CA THR A 12 15.42 8.96 -8.89
C THR A 12 15.05 10.24 -8.14
N PHE A 13 15.72 10.52 -7.01
CA PHE A 13 15.53 11.74 -6.24
C PHE A 13 16.38 12.93 -6.71
N ASN A 14 17.36 12.69 -7.56
CA ASN A 14 18.20 13.72 -8.19
C ASN A 14 17.61 14.27 -9.51
N LEU A 15 16.34 14.09 -9.74
CA LEU A 15 15.60 14.77 -10.81
C LEU A 15 15.67 16.29 -10.57
N GLY A 16 16.70 16.92 -11.10
CA GLY A 16 16.84 18.37 -11.08
C GLY A 16 18.20 18.94 -10.74
N SER A 17 19.28 18.14 -10.68
CA SER A 17 20.62 18.68 -10.38
C SER A 17 21.26 19.48 -11.52
N LYS A 18 20.66 19.55 -12.70
CA LYS A 18 21.24 20.23 -13.86
C LYS A 18 20.44 21.40 -14.43
N GLU A 19 19.21 21.55 -14.05
CA GLU A 19 18.41 22.70 -14.50
C GLU A 19 17.88 23.43 -13.27
N GLY A 20 18.47 24.57 -12.98
CA GLY A 20 18.12 25.70 -12.14
C GLY A 20 16.88 25.73 -11.24
N TYR A 21 16.06 24.69 -11.24
CA TYR A 21 14.92 24.56 -10.38
C TYR A 21 15.39 24.14 -8.99
N ASN A 22 15.31 25.09 -8.08
CA ASN A 22 15.78 25.07 -6.71
C ASN A 22 15.80 23.69 -6.06
N ALA A 23 16.93 23.00 -6.12
CA ALA A 23 17.20 21.80 -5.33
C ALA A 23 16.90 21.97 -3.83
N ARG A 24 16.79 23.21 -3.34
CA ARG A 24 16.38 23.56 -1.99
C ARG A 24 14.90 23.30 -1.72
N VAL A 25 14.02 23.52 -2.70
CA VAL A 25 12.57 23.28 -2.54
C VAL A 25 12.31 21.79 -2.49
N TYR A 26 12.94 21.01 -3.39
CA TYR A 26 12.77 19.56 -3.41
C TYR A 26 13.41 18.81 -2.24
N LYS A 27 14.40 19.37 -1.56
CA LYS A 27 14.98 18.78 -0.33
C LYS A 27 14.04 18.83 0.86
N LYS A 28 13.05 19.70 0.86
CA LYS A 28 12.07 19.88 1.96
C LYS A 28 10.75 19.16 1.71
N ILE A 29 10.47 18.74 0.48
CA ILE A 29 9.23 18.06 0.12
C ILE A 29 9.39 16.56 0.40
N ASP A 30 8.39 16.02 1.05
CA ASP A 30 8.27 14.58 1.23
C ASP A 30 8.07 13.89 -0.13
N LYS A 31 8.96 12.96 -0.44
CA LYS A 31 9.00 12.30 -1.74
C LYS A 31 8.43 10.87 -1.73
N ILE A 32 7.82 10.43 -0.65
CA ILE A 32 7.30 9.06 -0.51
C ILE A 32 6.29 8.73 -1.61
N ASN A 33 5.42 9.67 -1.95
CA ASN A 33 4.44 9.46 -3.01
C ASN A 33 5.06 9.41 -4.41
N LEU A 34 6.26 9.91 -4.61
CA LEU A 34 7.03 9.77 -5.85
C LEU A 34 7.60 8.37 -6.05
N LEU A 35 7.76 7.60 -4.97
CA LEU A 35 8.27 6.24 -5.07
C LEU A 35 7.32 5.37 -5.89
N PRO A 36 7.81 4.63 -6.89
CA PRO A 36 7.02 3.61 -7.57
C PRO A 36 6.76 2.41 -6.66
N VAL A 37 6.14 1.37 -7.17
CA VAL A 37 6.17 0.04 -6.54
C VAL A 37 7.62 -0.43 -6.51
N ILE A 38 8.11 -0.79 -5.33
CA ILE A 38 9.52 -1.15 -5.11
C ILE A 38 9.60 -2.65 -4.86
N ASN A 39 10.39 -3.33 -5.68
CA ASN A 39 10.71 -4.74 -5.48
C ASN A 39 11.99 -4.85 -4.64
N MET A 40 11.90 -5.43 -3.44
CA MET A 40 13.04 -5.54 -2.53
C MET A 40 12.95 -6.79 -1.65
N ASN A 41 14.13 -7.22 -1.17
CA ASN A 41 14.25 -8.29 -0.18
C ASN A 41 14.12 -7.77 1.26
N ASP A 42 14.12 -8.69 2.23
CA ASP A 42 13.96 -8.34 3.64
C ASP A 42 15.10 -7.46 4.18
N GLN A 43 16.34 -7.69 3.76
CA GLN A 43 17.50 -6.89 4.21
C GLN A 43 17.42 -5.45 3.70
N GLU A 44 16.99 -5.25 2.46
CA GLU A 44 16.80 -3.94 1.87
C GLU A 44 15.64 -3.20 2.56
N ASN A 45 14.57 -3.92 2.87
CA ASN A 45 13.45 -3.39 3.64
C ASN A 45 13.88 -2.96 5.04
N ASP A 46 14.70 -3.73 5.74
CA ASP A 46 15.22 -3.36 7.05
C ASP A 46 16.13 -2.14 6.97
N THR A 47 16.91 -2.02 5.91
CA THR A 47 17.74 -0.85 5.67
C THR A 47 16.89 0.39 5.41
N LEU A 48 15.83 0.25 4.62
CA LEU A 48 14.86 1.33 4.38
C LEU A 48 14.20 1.78 5.67
N ASN A 49 13.79 0.86 6.53
CA ASN A 49 13.17 1.16 7.83
C ASN A 49 14.11 1.95 8.76
N LYS A 50 15.39 1.57 8.79
CA LYS A 50 16.39 2.24 9.61
C LYS A 50 16.71 3.65 9.12
N THR A 51 16.58 3.89 7.82
CA THR A 51 16.86 5.19 7.19
C THR A 51 15.63 6.08 7.04
N ALA A 52 14.44 5.49 7.03
CA ALA A 52 13.19 6.24 6.97
C ALA A 52 12.96 6.98 8.28
N LYS A 53 12.80 8.29 8.19
CA LYS A 53 12.48 9.17 9.33
C LYS A 53 10.96 9.35 9.51
N ASP A 54 10.19 8.38 9.09
CA ASP A 54 8.73 8.46 9.16
C ASP A 54 8.26 8.13 10.57
N PHE A 55 7.38 9.00 11.11
CA PHE A 55 6.76 8.76 12.41
C PHE A 55 5.84 7.53 12.40
N VAL A 56 5.09 7.36 11.29
CA VAL A 56 4.14 6.26 11.14
C VAL A 56 4.32 5.66 9.75
N PRO A 57 5.00 4.53 9.62
CA PRO A 57 5.10 3.85 8.34
C PRO A 57 3.74 3.33 7.90
N PHE A 58 3.35 3.63 6.65
CA PHE A 58 2.15 3.10 6.03
C PHE A 58 2.49 2.44 4.70
N ARG A 59 2.43 1.11 4.68
CA ARG A 59 2.84 0.33 3.52
C ARG A 59 2.11 -0.99 3.41
N PHE A 60 1.99 -1.45 2.17
CA PHE A 60 1.55 -2.79 1.81
C PHE A 60 2.73 -3.54 1.19
N ARG A 61 2.99 -4.74 1.69
CA ARG A 61 3.97 -5.66 1.15
C ARG A 61 3.20 -6.79 0.46
N ILE A 62 3.34 -6.92 -0.84
CA ILE A 62 2.70 -7.94 -1.65
C ILE A 62 3.66 -9.11 -1.78
N ILE A 63 3.21 -10.28 -1.35
CA ILE A 63 4.06 -11.48 -1.28
C ILE A 63 4.19 -12.08 -2.67
N ASN A 64 5.42 -12.21 -3.14
CA ASN A 64 5.70 -12.92 -4.37
C ASN A 64 5.65 -14.43 -4.12
N GLN A 65 4.64 -15.10 -4.72
CA GLN A 65 4.42 -16.55 -4.56
C GLN A 65 5.30 -17.41 -5.48
N ASP A 66 6.05 -16.78 -6.37
CA ASP A 66 6.95 -17.50 -7.32
C ASP A 66 8.42 -17.51 -6.83
N GLY A 67 8.68 -17.08 -5.59
CA GLY A 67 10.00 -17.15 -4.95
C GLY A 67 10.93 -15.99 -5.29
N GLY A 68 10.42 -14.92 -5.90
CA GLY A 68 11.14 -13.65 -6.09
C GLY A 68 11.04 -12.73 -4.88
N ASN A 69 11.59 -11.54 -5.03
CA ASN A 69 11.44 -10.49 -4.04
C ASN A 69 9.99 -10.00 -3.96
N ASP A 70 9.59 -9.54 -2.78
CA ASP A 70 8.28 -8.98 -2.56
C ASP A 70 8.16 -7.54 -3.07
N ASP A 71 6.95 -7.14 -3.45
CA ASP A 71 6.66 -5.79 -3.89
C ASP A 71 6.14 -4.94 -2.74
N PHE A 72 6.70 -3.76 -2.60
CA PHE A 72 6.33 -2.80 -1.55
C PHE A 72 5.64 -1.59 -2.15
N ILE A 73 4.48 -1.26 -1.60
CA ILE A 73 3.73 -0.05 -1.90
C ILE A 73 3.74 0.82 -0.65
N ILE A 74 4.40 1.96 -0.75
CA ILE A 74 4.54 2.91 0.34
C ILE A 74 3.75 4.17 0.01
N PHE A 75 2.91 4.60 0.95
CA PHE A 75 2.13 5.81 0.81
C PHE A 75 2.43 6.81 1.92
N ARG A 76 2.43 8.08 1.55
CA ARG A 76 2.16 9.17 2.47
C ARG A 76 0.66 9.44 2.43
N ALA A 77 -0.03 9.05 3.48
CA ALA A 77 -1.47 9.11 3.54
C ALA A 77 -1.95 9.72 4.86
N PHE A 78 -3.13 10.29 4.82
CA PHE A 78 -3.87 10.70 6.01
C PHE A 78 -4.86 9.60 6.33
N LEU A 79 -4.69 8.96 7.48
CA LEU A 79 -5.62 7.94 7.95
C LEU A 79 -6.86 8.62 8.52
N ASP A 80 -8.03 8.29 7.98
CA ASP A 80 -9.31 8.80 8.46
C ASP A 80 -9.90 7.86 9.50
N ASN A 81 -9.88 6.55 9.24
CA ASN A 81 -10.44 5.56 10.13
C ASN A 81 -9.74 4.21 9.99
N ILE A 82 -9.59 3.53 11.12
CA ILE A 82 -9.18 2.13 11.20
C ILE A 82 -10.15 1.41 12.11
N SER A 83 -10.75 0.33 11.62
CA SER A 83 -11.57 -0.61 12.40
C SER A 83 -10.94 -1.99 12.33
N ASP A 84 -10.86 -2.66 13.46
CA ASP A 84 -10.29 -4.00 13.59
C ASP A 84 -11.29 -4.89 14.34
N ASP A 85 -12.06 -5.67 13.58
CA ASP A 85 -13.16 -6.47 14.06
C ASP A 85 -12.73 -7.94 14.24
N TYR A 86 -12.88 -8.44 15.43
CA TYR A 86 -12.61 -9.82 15.82
C TYR A 86 -13.91 -10.57 16.06
N ASN A 87 -14.19 -11.59 15.25
CA ASN A 87 -15.42 -12.37 15.34
C ASN A 87 -15.12 -13.84 15.61
N ALA A 88 -15.65 -14.34 16.71
CA ALA A 88 -15.67 -15.77 17.04
C ALA A 88 -17.08 -16.33 16.83
N SER A 89 -17.19 -17.44 16.12
CA SER A 89 -18.45 -18.15 15.91
C SER A 89 -18.43 -19.47 16.65
N HIS A 90 -19.55 -19.75 17.35
CA HIS A 90 -19.76 -20.98 18.11
C HIS A 90 -21.03 -21.68 17.64
N ASN A 91 -20.99 -23.00 17.56
CA ASN A 91 -22.16 -23.83 17.34
C ASN A 91 -22.72 -24.26 18.70
N THR A 92 -24.04 -24.21 18.85
CA THR A 92 -24.74 -24.62 20.06
C THR A 92 -25.27 -26.04 19.87
N ILE A 93 -24.96 -26.91 20.83
CA ILE A 93 -25.45 -28.28 20.87
C ILE A 93 -26.36 -28.42 22.09
N LYS A 94 -27.58 -28.90 21.85
CA LYS A 94 -28.55 -29.21 22.91
C LYS A 94 -28.77 -30.73 23.00
N TYR A 95 -28.65 -31.27 24.18
CA TYR A 95 -28.94 -32.67 24.42
C TYR A 95 -30.36 -32.80 24.99
N ASN A 96 -31.09 -33.82 24.54
CA ASN A 96 -32.42 -34.12 25.07
C ASN A 96 -32.36 -34.42 26.56
N GLY A 97 -33.26 -33.79 27.32
CA GLY A 97 -33.35 -33.99 28.78
C GLY A 97 -32.39 -33.14 29.63
N ARG A 98 -31.58 -32.23 28.97
CA ARG A 98 -30.75 -31.26 29.67
C ARG A 98 -31.17 -29.85 29.31
N GLY A 99 -31.27 -28.97 30.31
CA GLY A 99 -31.59 -27.55 30.12
C GLY A 99 -30.37 -26.71 29.74
N GLU A 100 -29.16 -27.33 29.72
CA GLU A 100 -27.88 -26.67 29.44
C GLU A 100 -27.56 -26.71 27.97
N GLU A 101 -26.96 -25.63 27.46
CA GLU A 101 -26.42 -25.54 26.10
C GLU A 101 -24.92 -25.73 26.13
N PHE A 102 -24.40 -26.54 25.19
CA PHE A 102 -22.96 -26.75 25.01
C PHE A 102 -22.53 -25.97 23.79
N PHE A 103 -21.43 -25.22 23.92
CA PHE A 103 -20.87 -24.42 22.86
C PHE A 103 -19.60 -25.07 22.30
N THR A 104 -19.57 -25.30 21.00
CA THR A 104 -18.37 -25.74 20.29
C THR A 104 -17.84 -24.61 19.41
N TYR A 105 -16.53 -24.40 19.46
CA TYR A 105 -15.90 -23.38 18.64
C TYR A 105 -15.95 -23.74 17.17
N ASN A 106 -16.44 -22.83 16.31
CA ASN A 106 -16.59 -23.06 14.89
C ASN A 106 -15.48 -22.37 14.08
N LYS A 107 -15.43 -21.03 14.13
CA LYS A 107 -14.45 -20.27 13.37
C LYS A 107 -14.11 -18.95 14.05
N PHE A 108 -12.90 -18.49 13.74
CA PHE A 108 -12.45 -17.13 14.01
C PHE A 108 -12.31 -16.36 12.71
N SER A 109 -12.72 -15.11 12.68
CA SER A 109 -12.47 -14.20 11.57
C SER A 109 -12.07 -12.83 12.10
N ARG A 110 -11.07 -12.26 11.49
CA ARG A 110 -10.63 -10.88 11.74
C ARG A 110 -10.81 -10.08 10.47
N LYS A 111 -11.45 -8.94 10.58
CA LYS A 111 -11.69 -8.03 9.48
C LYS A 111 -11.17 -6.65 9.84
N ILE A 112 -10.29 -6.13 9.01
CA ILE A 112 -9.72 -4.80 9.16
C ILE A 112 -10.26 -3.92 8.05
N GLN A 113 -10.79 -2.76 8.41
CA GLN A 113 -11.24 -1.73 7.49
C GLN A 113 -10.38 -0.50 7.70
N ILE A 114 -9.80 0.00 6.61
CA ILE A 114 -8.93 1.17 6.64
C ILE A 114 -9.45 2.18 5.63
N SER A 115 -9.68 3.39 6.08
CA SER A 115 -9.98 4.54 5.23
C SER A 115 -8.84 5.53 5.31
N PHE A 116 -8.31 5.92 4.16
CA PHE A 116 -7.19 6.86 4.08
C PHE A 116 -7.28 7.74 2.84
N LYS A 117 -6.70 8.93 2.94
CA LYS A 117 -6.61 9.90 1.86
C LYS A 117 -5.17 10.07 1.42
N ILE A 118 -4.97 10.15 0.13
CA ILE A 118 -3.68 10.45 -0.48
C ILE A 118 -3.82 11.76 -1.22
N ALA A 119 -2.93 12.72 -0.92
CA ALA A 119 -2.84 13.99 -1.63
C ALA A 119 -1.54 14.05 -2.42
N ALA A 120 -1.61 14.39 -3.69
CA ALA A 120 -0.44 14.71 -4.48
C ALA A 120 -0.01 16.16 -4.18
N GLN A 121 1.24 16.35 -3.81
CA GLN A 121 1.82 17.67 -3.56
C GLN A 121 2.42 18.29 -4.85
N SER A 122 2.62 17.45 -5.86
CA SER A 122 3.17 17.89 -7.15
C SER A 122 2.59 17.07 -8.29
N ARG A 123 2.61 17.64 -9.51
CA ARG A 123 2.23 16.95 -10.74
C ARG A 123 2.98 15.63 -10.95
N PHE A 124 4.25 15.58 -10.53
CA PHE A 124 5.11 14.41 -10.70
C PHE A 124 4.69 13.23 -9.83
N GLU A 125 3.99 13.46 -8.72
CA GLU A 125 3.49 12.41 -7.83
C GLU A 125 2.24 11.71 -8.37
N MET A 126 1.50 12.36 -9.27
CA MET A 126 0.22 11.82 -9.77
C MET A 126 0.41 10.47 -10.44
N LYS A 127 1.39 10.35 -11.35
CA LYS A 127 1.62 9.09 -12.09
C LYS A 127 2.02 7.93 -11.17
N PRO A 128 3.01 8.06 -10.25
CA PRO A 128 3.33 7.03 -9.28
C PRO A 128 2.17 6.67 -8.35
N ILE A 129 1.38 7.64 -7.88
CA ILE A 129 0.21 7.39 -7.03
C ILE A 129 -0.80 6.53 -7.78
N TYR A 130 -1.18 6.89 -9.02
CA TYR A 130 -2.10 6.09 -9.82
C TYR A 130 -1.57 4.68 -10.09
N GLN A 131 -0.30 4.54 -10.39
CA GLN A 131 0.31 3.22 -10.59
C GLN A 131 0.22 2.37 -9.33
N LYS A 132 0.53 2.93 -8.15
CA LYS A 132 0.43 2.24 -6.86
C LYS A 132 -1.01 1.85 -6.52
N LEU A 133 -1.97 2.76 -6.74
CA LEU A 133 -3.39 2.48 -6.50
C LEU A 133 -3.93 1.40 -7.42
N ASN A 134 -3.61 1.46 -8.71
CA ASN A 134 -4.00 0.43 -9.66
C ASN A 134 -3.36 -0.92 -9.33
N TYR A 135 -2.09 -0.93 -8.93
CA TYR A 135 -1.42 -2.15 -8.53
C TYR A 135 -2.03 -2.75 -7.25
N LEU A 136 -2.39 -1.91 -6.28
CA LEU A 136 -3.08 -2.34 -5.07
C LEU A 136 -4.49 -2.87 -5.41
N ALA A 137 -5.23 -2.22 -6.30
CA ALA A 137 -6.53 -2.67 -6.75
C ALA A 137 -6.45 -4.01 -7.49
N ALA A 138 -5.41 -4.23 -8.27
CA ALA A 138 -5.17 -5.50 -8.96
C ALA A 138 -5.00 -6.68 -7.98
N GLN A 139 -4.59 -6.43 -6.73
CA GLN A 139 -4.47 -7.48 -5.72
C GLN A 139 -5.82 -8.01 -5.21
N THR A 140 -6.93 -7.44 -5.62
CA THR A 140 -8.26 -8.04 -5.37
C THR A 140 -8.62 -9.13 -6.37
N ALA A 141 -7.95 -9.16 -7.52
CA ALA A 141 -8.15 -10.16 -8.55
C ALA A 141 -7.26 -11.40 -8.31
N PRO A 142 -7.72 -12.59 -8.70
CA PRO A 142 -6.90 -13.78 -8.59
C PRO A 142 -5.71 -13.71 -9.56
N ASN A 143 -4.58 -14.26 -9.13
CA ASN A 143 -3.42 -14.49 -9.98
C ASN A 143 -3.41 -15.94 -10.48
N TYR A 144 -2.72 -16.19 -11.58
CA TYR A 144 -2.58 -17.54 -12.15
C TYR A 144 -1.11 -17.93 -12.22
N SER A 145 -0.80 -19.14 -11.74
CA SER A 145 0.54 -19.69 -11.89
C SER A 145 0.84 -20.02 -13.36
N SER A 146 2.11 -20.23 -13.67
CA SER A 146 2.55 -20.72 -15.00
C SER A 146 1.86 -22.01 -15.44
N GLN A 147 1.34 -22.79 -14.47
CA GLN A 147 0.58 -24.03 -14.71
C GLN A 147 -0.94 -23.80 -14.79
N GLY A 148 -1.41 -22.55 -14.83
CA GLY A 148 -2.83 -22.20 -14.90
C GLY A 148 -3.61 -22.37 -13.59
N ARG A 149 -2.97 -22.62 -12.47
CA ARG A 149 -3.64 -22.70 -11.16
C ARG A 149 -3.93 -21.32 -10.63
N MET A 150 -5.18 -21.10 -10.22
CA MET A 150 -5.60 -19.87 -9.58
C MET A 150 -4.96 -19.72 -8.20
N ARG A 151 -4.43 -18.53 -7.91
CA ARG A 151 -3.81 -18.17 -6.64
C ARG A 151 -4.45 -16.89 -6.10
N THR A 152 -4.62 -16.84 -4.80
CA THR A 152 -5.05 -15.63 -4.13
C THR A 152 -3.82 -14.78 -3.79
N PRO A 153 -3.78 -13.49 -4.14
CA PRO A 153 -2.71 -12.61 -3.73
C PRO A 153 -2.72 -12.43 -2.20
N TYR A 154 -1.57 -12.65 -1.58
CA TYR A 154 -1.35 -12.40 -0.16
C TYR A 154 -0.56 -11.13 0.01
N LEU A 155 -0.90 -10.36 1.03
CA LEU A 155 -0.16 -9.17 1.39
C LEU A 155 0.08 -9.10 2.90
N LYS A 156 1.05 -8.27 3.28
CA LYS A 156 1.30 -7.89 4.68
C LYS A 156 1.09 -6.40 4.82
N LEU A 157 0.32 -6.03 5.82
CA LEU A 157 0.00 -4.64 6.15
C LEU A 157 0.90 -4.14 7.27
N THR A 158 1.46 -2.95 7.10
CA THR A 158 2.15 -2.22 8.16
C THR A 158 1.53 -0.84 8.29
N VAL A 159 1.05 -0.53 9.49
CA VAL A 159 0.51 0.79 9.86
C VAL A 159 1.09 1.16 11.23
N GLY A 160 2.13 1.96 11.21
CA GLY A 160 2.86 2.31 12.43
C GLY A 160 3.32 1.07 13.19
N ASP A 161 3.25 1.18 14.50
CA ASP A 161 3.56 0.08 15.41
C ASP A 161 2.35 -0.83 15.70
N TRP A 162 1.13 -0.38 15.30
CA TRP A 162 -0.09 -1.14 15.54
C TRP A 162 -0.14 -2.42 14.70
N PHE A 163 0.07 -2.28 13.39
CA PHE A 163 0.15 -3.42 12.49
C PHE A 163 1.56 -3.51 11.91
N ASN A 164 2.31 -4.48 12.34
CA ASN A 164 3.64 -4.75 11.81
C ASN A 164 3.64 -6.03 10.99
N ASN A 165 3.72 -5.90 9.65
CA ASN A 165 3.71 -7.03 8.72
C ASN A 165 2.55 -8.01 8.94
N LEU A 166 1.37 -7.50 9.26
CA LEU A 166 0.18 -8.30 9.49
C LEU A 166 -0.27 -8.97 8.18
N PRO A 167 -0.26 -10.30 8.09
CA PRO A 167 -0.65 -11.00 6.88
C PRO A 167 -2.16 -10.95 6.67
N GLY A 168 -2.59 -10.81 5.42
CA GLY A 168 -4.00 -10.76 5.07
C GLY A 168 -4.26 -10.85 3.57
N LEU A 169 -5.54 -10.70 3.25
CA LEU A 169 -6.07 -10.64 1.91
C LEU A 169 -6.87 -9.36 1.75
N ILE A 170 -6.83 -8.78 0.57
CA ILE A 170 -7.74 -7.68 0.24
C ILE A 170 -9.06 -8.29 -0.26
N THR A 171 -10.13 -7.98 0.43
CA THR A 171 -11.48 -8.42 0.02
C THR A 171 -12.18 -7.40 -0.85
N SER A 172 -11.93 -6.11 -0.62
CA SER A 172 -12.52 -5.02 -1.40
C SER A 172 -11.67 -3.76 -1.31
N ILE A 173 -11.65 -2.99 -2.38
CA ILE A 173 -11.07 -1.65 -2.44
C ILE A 173 -12.09 -0.72 -3.07
N GLY A 174 -12.40 0.38 -2.39
CA GLY A 174 -13.18 1.48 -2.92
C GLY A 174 -12.28 2.69 -3.17
N LEU A 175 -12.24 3.18 -4.39
CA LEU A 175 -11.55 4.43 -4.72
C LEU A 175 -12.60 5.52 -4.92
N SER A 176 -12.45 6.63 -4.20
CA SER A 176 -13.32 7.77 -4.33
C SER A 176 -12.52 9.06 -4.47
N TRP A 177 -12.98 9.94 -5.34
CA TRP A 177 -12.42 11.27 -5.51
C TRP A 177 -13.31 12.26 -4.78
N GLN A 178 -12.73 13.02 -3.86
CA GLN A 178 -13.48 13.98 -3.08
C GLN A 178 -13.92 15.15 -3.96
N ARG A 179 -15.19 15.49 -3.88
CA ARG A 179 -15.80 16.55 -4.68
C ARG A 179 -15.36 17.95 -4.23
N ASP A 180 -14.95 18.08 -2.98
CA ASP A 180 -14.60 19.36 -2.36
C ASP A 180 -13.24 19.90 -2.80
N TYR A 181 -12.42 19.05 -3.44
CA TYR A 181 -11.15 19.47 -4.02
C TYR A 181 -11.27 19.57 -5.54
N PRO A 182 -11.13 20.78 -6.09
CA PRO A 182 -11.09 20.92 -7.53
C PRO A 182 -9.87 20.19 -8.10
N TRP A 183 -10.08 19.40 -9.12
CA TRP A 183 -9.02 18.76 -9.87
C TRP A 183 -9.28 18.94 -11.35
N GLU A 184 -8.23 19.20 -12.06
CA GLU A 184 -8.24 19.47 -13.47
C GLU A 184 -8.02 18.21 -14.27
N ILE A 185 -8.87 17.99 -15.28
CA ILE A 185 -8.72 16.89 -16.23
C ILE A 185 -8.22 17.49 -17.52
N ALA A 186 -7.02 17.12 -17.93
CA ALA A 186 -6.51 17.49 -19.24
C ALA A 186 -7.29 16.72 -20.32
N LEU A 187 -8.04 17.44 -21.14
CA LEU A 187 -8.78 16.89 -22.26
C LEU A 187 -7.89 16.64 -23.48
N ASP A 188 -6.80 17.38 -23.60
CA ASP A 188 -5.85 17.26 -24.70
C ASP A 188 -4.42 17.12 -24.20
N ARG A 189 -3.79 15.99 -24.55
CA ARG A 189 -2.39 15.72 -24.23
C ARG A 189 -1.41 16.42 -25.17
N THR A 190 -1.90 16.99 -26.25
CA THR A 190 -1.08 17.69 -27.26
C THR A 190 -0.84 19.16 -26.93
N LEU A 191 -1.60 19.69 -25.96
CA LEU A 191 -1.29 20.99 -25.41
C LEU A 191 0.06 20.88 -24.70
N LYS A 192 1.11 21.24 -25.42
CA LYS A 192 2.40 21.49 -24.79
C LYS A 192 2.15 22.55 -23.72
N ASP A 193 2.58 22.26 -22.50
CA ASP A 193 2.77 23.31 -21.52
C ASP A 193 3.71 24.32 -22.19
N GLU A 194 3.17 25.36 -22.75
CA GLU A 194 3.93 26.57 -23.01
C GLU A 194 4.17 27.16 -21.63
N GLY A 195 5.12 26.50 -20.92
CA GLY A 195 5.57 26.94 -19.63
C GLY A 195 6.38 28.21 -19.82
N GLU A 196 5.85 29.26 -19.33
CA GLU A 196 6.62 30.40 -18.89
C GLU A 196 7.45 30.03 -17.68
#